data_88c4984b1a63fa266598a72be4e25352
#
_entry.id   88c4984b1a63fa266598a72be4e25352
#
_cell.length_a   1.000
_cell.length_b   1.000
_cell.length_c   1.000
_cell.angle_alpha   90.00
_cell.angle_beta   90.00
_cell.angle_gamma   90.00
#
_symmetry.space_group_name_H-M   'P 1'
#
loop_
_entity.id
_entity.type
_entity.pdbx_description
1 polymer ?
#
loop_
_entity_poly.entity_id
_entity_poly.type
_entity_poly.pdbx_seq_one_letter_code
_entity_poly.pdbx_strand_id
1 'polypeptide(L)'
;NLFKSIKYISLSNSAGILNNKEFHYNLTRPGIFLYGGYQNKRLKKILKIQPVVKLKAKILQIKKIGANEYIGYNQTYKTKKTIKVAILGIGYGDGIFRILSNKGKVYFKKKSFRIIGRISMDSMTINITNCKHKICVGEYMEIINEDNDIEKIAKECDTISREILTSI
;
A
#
# COMPACT_ATOMS: atom_id res chain seq x y z
N ASN A 1 34.72 29.45 20.58
CA ASN A 1 33.44 29.36 19.85
C ASN A 1 33.52 28.23 18.80
N LEU A 2 33.38 26.99 19.27
CA LEU A 2 33.50 25.76 18.47
C LEU A 2 32.51 25.69 17.28
N PHE A 3 31.48 26.53 17.24
CA PHE A 3 30.38 26.44 16.26
C PHE A 3 30.38 27.52 15.18
N LYS A 4 31.36 28.45 15.18
CA LYS A 4 31.41 29.54 14.20
C LYS A 4 31.62 29.09 12.74
N SER A 5 32.14 27.88 12.52
CA SER A 5 32.39 27.32 11.18
C SER A 5 31.26 26.42 10.67
N ILE A 6 30.22 26.14 11.48
CA ILE A 6 29.13 25.26 11.08
C ILE A 6 28.17 26.04 10.20
N LYS A 7 28.11 25.66 8.93
CA LYS A 7 27.21 26.28 7.94
C LYS A 7 25.77 25.82 8.07
N TYR A 8 25.54 24.55 8.40
CA TYR A 8 24.19 23.96 8.48
C TYR A 8 23.95 23.31 9.85
N ILE A 9 22.87 23.71 10.49
CA ILE A 9 22.38 23.14 11.74
C ILE A 9 21.01 22.53 11.45
N SER A 10 20.85 21.24 11.72
CA SER A 10 19.63 20.50 11.43
C SER A 10 19.23 19.62 12.61
N LEU A 11 18.09 19.89 13.20
CA LEU A 11 17.49 19.10 14.27
C LEU A 11 16.22 18.36 13.80
N SER A 12 15.39 19.01 12.98
CA SER A 12 14.05 18.56 12.67
C SER A 12 13.99 17.57 11.53
N ASN A 13 13.41 16.38 11.79
CA ASN A 13 12.81 15.49 10.80
C ASN A 13 11.35 15.90 10.51
N SER A 14 10.59 15.09 9.76
CA SER A 14 9.19 15.39 9.44
C SER A 14 8.34 15.73 10.69
N ALA A 15 8.49 15.00 11.79
CA ALA A 15 7.75 15.27 13.03
C ALA A 15 8.22 16.55 13.73
N GLY A 16 9.52 16.76 13.80
CA GLY A 16 10.13 17.94 14.42
C GLY A 16 9.76 19.24 13.69
N ILE A 17 9.59 19.18 12.35
CA ILE A 17 9.13 20.33 11.55
C ILE A 17 7.77 20.85 12.03
N LEU A 18 6.90 19.96 12.51
CA LEU A 18 5.57 20.31 12.96
C LEU A 18 5.49 20.73 14.41
N ASN A 19 6.46 20.32 15.20
CA ASN A 19 6.40 20.46 16.64
C ASN A 19 6.68 21.90 17.07
N ASN A 20 7.82 22.47 16.67
CA ASN A 20 8.18 23.84 16.97
C ASN A 20 9.09 24.42 15.89
N LYS A 21 8.81 25.64 15.46
CA LYS A 21 9.61 26.38 14.46
C LYS A 21 11.04 26.64 14.94
N GLU A 22 11.28 26.79 16.21
CA GLU A 22 12.62 26.97 16.81
C GLU A 22 13.55 25.78 16.53
N PHE A 23 13.00 24.57 16.33
CA PHE A 23 13.75 23.37 15.98
C PHE A 23 14.15 23.29 14.51
N HIS A 24 13.71 24.23 13.68
CA HIS A 24 14.03 24.21 12.24
C HIS A 24 15.48 24.58 11.98
N TYR A 25 16.03 25.50 12.77
CA TYR A 25 17.33 26.12 12.49
C TYR A 25 17.39 26.59 11.04
N ASN A 26 18.51 26.30 10.34
CA ASN A 26 18.66 26.66 8.93
C ASN A 26 18.57 25.47 7.96
N LEU A 27 18.31 24.25 8.47
CA LEU A 27 18.12 23.06 7.66
C LEU A 27 17.10 22.09 8.30
N THR A 28 16.07 21.75 7.58
CA THR A 28 15.09 20.71 7.98
C THR A 28 15.24 19.48 7.09
N ARG A 29 14.85 18.30 7.60
CA ARG A 29 14.92 17.03 6.89
C ARG A 29 13.51 16.44 6.75
N PRO A 30 12.64 16.97 5.88
CA PRO A 30 11.36 16.37 5.58
C PRO A 30 11.60 15.02 4.87
N GLY A 31 10.93 13.97 5.33
CA GLY A 31 11.02 12.64 4.74
C GLY A 31 9.63 12.15 4.39
N ILE A 32 9.00 11.40 5.29
CA ILE A 32 7.72 10.72 5.04
C ILE A 32 6.59 11.66 4.57
N PHE A 33 6.59 12.93 4.95
CA PHE A 33 5.57 13.90 4.51
C PHE A 33 5.64 14.20 3.01
N LEU A 34 6.84 14.13 2.40
CA LEU A 34 7.01 14.31 0.96
C LEU A 34 6.33 13.20 0.15
N TYR A 35 6.17 12.03 0.76
CA TYR A 35 5.52 10.86 0.15
C TYR A 35 4.05 10.71 0.54
N GLY A 36 3.49 11.70 1.25
CA GLY A 36 2.09 11.69 1.65
C GLY A 36 1.80 10.87 2.92
N GLY A 37 2.84 10.41 3.62
CA GLY A 37 2.69 9.74 4.91
C GLY A 37 2.47 10.72 6.06
N TYR A 38 1.77 10.28 7.09
CA TYR A 38 1.44 11.10 8.26
C TYR A 38 1.37 10.23 9.52
N GLN A 39 1.79 10.79 10.66
CA GLN A 39 1.80 10.05 11.92
C GLN A 39 0.39 9.88 12.54
N ASN A 40 -0.51 10.83 12.28
CA ASN A 40 -1.90 10.74 12.72
C ASN A 40 -2.84 11.51 11.78
N LYS A 41 -4.12 11.12 11.81
CA LYS A 41 -5.17 11.71 10.94
C LYS A 41 -5.41 13.21 11.18
N ARG A 42 -5.16 13.72 12.39
CA ARG A 42 -5.28 15.15 12.71
C ARG A 42 -4.24 15.94 11.94
N LEU A 43 -2.99 15.49 11.92
CA LEU A 43 -1.91 16.13 11.15
C LEU A 43 -2.19 16.09 9.64
N LYS A 44 -2.71 14.99 9.11
CA LYS A 44 -3.12 14.91 7.69
C LYS A 44 -4.09 16.05 7.31
N LYS A 45 -5.10 16.29 8.15
CA LYS A 45 -6.10 17.34 7.91
C LYS A 45 -5.52 18.73 8.02
N ILE A 46 -4.77 19.04 9.09
CA ILE A 46 -4.17 20.36 9.34
C ILE A 46 -3.22 20.76 8.24
N LEU A 47 -2.36 19.83 7.80
CA LEU A 47 -1.31 20.08 6.82
C LEU A 47 -1.76 19.84 5.37
N LYS A 48 -2.99 19.38 5.17
CA LYS A 48 -3.51 19.01 3.84
C LYS A 48 -2.57 18.05 3.08
N ILE A 49 -1.94 17.10 3.83
CA ILE A 49 -1.01 16.12 3.24
C ILE A 49 -1.76 15.26 2.23
N GLN A 50 -1.25 15.23 1.00
CA GLN A 50 -1.81 14.44 -0.10
C GLN A 50 -1.01 13.16 -0.32
N PRO A 51 -1.65 12.00 -0.53
CA PRO A 51 -0.97 10.80 -1.00
C PRO A 51 -0.38 11.04 -2.39
N VAL A 52 0.93 10.84 -2.55
CA VAL A 52 1.61 11.05 -3.84
C VAL A 52 2.07 9.72 -4.45
N VAL A 53 2.07 8.64 -3.67
CA VAL A 53 2.47 7.32 -4.16
C VAL A 53 1.24 6.57 -4.69
N LYS A 54 1.36 6.05 -5.91
CA LYS A 54 0.38 5.14 -6.53
C LYS A 54 1.11 3.89 -6.99
N LEU A 55 0.66 2.73 -6.53
CA LEU A 55 1.16 1.42 -6.97
C LEU A 55 0.05 0.67 -7.69
N LYS A 56 0.35 0.20 -8.90
CA LYS A 56 -0.60 -0.54 -9.73
C LYS A 56 0.04 -1.84 -10.20
N ALA A 57 -0.77 -2.89 -10.30
CA ALA A 57 -0.32 -4.17 -10.86
C ALA A 57 -1.18 -4.57 -12.05
N LYS A 58 -0.53 -5.16 -13.05
CA LYS A 58 -1.17 -5.64 -14.28
C LYS A 58 -1.94 -6.92 -14.02
N ILE A 59 -3.12 -7.05 -14.60
CA ILE A 59 -3.89 -8.28 -14.62
C ILE A 59 -3.29 -9.21 -15.68
N LEU A 60 -2.71 -10.32 -15.23
CA LEU A 60 -2.08 -11.32 -16.10
C LEU A 60 -3.09 -12.34 -16.61
N GLN A 61 -4.06 -12.71 -15.78
CA GLN A 61 -5.04 -13.75 -16.11
C GLN A 61 -6.37 -13.48 -15.42
N ILE A 62 -7.46 -13.88 -16.06
CA ILE A 62 -8.81 -13.93 -15.48
C ILE A 62 -9.35 -15.33 -15.69
N LYS A 63 -9.85 -15.96 -14.63
CA LYS A 63 -10.44 -17.29 -14.71
C LYS A 63 -11.61 -17.48 -13.75
N LYS A 64 -12.45 -18.49 -14.00
CA LYS A 64 -13.44 -18.98 -13.07
C LYS A 64 -12.83 -20.11 -12.26
N ILE A 65 -13.14 -20.15 -10.97
CA ILE A 65 -12.77 -21.22 -10.03
C ILE A 65 -14.08 -21.80 -9.48
N GLY A 66 -14.20 -23.12 -9.50
CA GLY A 66 -15.37 -23.86 -9.04
C GLY A 66 -15.60 -23.73 -7.53
N ALA A 67 -16.69 -24.30 -7.05
CA ALA A 67 -16.93 -24.46 -5.62
C ALA A 67 -16.00 -25.55 -5.05
N ASN A 68 -15.65 -25.42 -3.77
CA ASN A 68 -14.80 -26.35 -3.02
C ASN A 68 -13.35 -26.46 -3.52
N GLU A 69 -12.89 -25.57 -4.40
CA GLU A 69 -11.50 -25.50 -4.84
C GLU A 69 -10.65 -24.64 -3.90
N TYR A 70 -9.36 -24.96 -3.82
CA TYR A 70 -8.40 -24.22 -3.01
C TYR A 70 -7.60 -23.21 -3.85
N ILE A 71 -7.24 -22.07 -3.23
CA ILE A 71 -6.48 -21.00 -3.87
C ILE A 71 -5.22 -20.69 -3.07
N GLY A 72 -4.08 -20.62 -3.77
CA GLY A 72 -2.77 -20.27 -3.23
C GLY A 72 -2.10 -21.37 -2.41
N TYR A 73 -0.91 -21.08 -1.97
CA TYR A 73 -0.10 -22.00 -1.16
C TYR A 73 -0.77 -22.34 0.17
N ASN A 74 -0.53 -23.54 0.65
CA ASN A 74 -1.05 -24.10 1.91
C ASN A 74 -2.58 -24.12 1.99
N GLN A 75 -3.28 -24.01 0.85
CA GLN A 75 -4.73 -24.15 0.77
C GLN A 75 -5.51 -23.27 1.77
N THR A 76 -5.01 -22.04 2.01
CA THR A 76 -5.55 -21.14 3.04
C THR A 76 -6.87 -20.47 2.67
N TYR A 77 -7.33 -20.62 1.43
CA TYR A 77 -8.63 -20.14 0.96
C TYR A 77 -9.35 -21.23 0.18
N LYS A 78 -10.54 -21.62 0.65
CA LYS A 78 -11.43 -22.55 -0.05
C LYS A 78 -12.65 -21.80 -0.57
N THR A 79 -12.99 -22.01 -1.83
CA THR A 79 -14.18 -21.42 -2.46
C THR A 79 -15.45 -22.11 -1.94
N LYS A 80 -16.47 -21.31 -1.61
CA LYS A 80 -17.80 -21.83 -1.22
C LYS A 80 -18.75 -21.97 -2.39
N LYS A 81 -18.48 -21.29 -3.49
CA LYS A 81 -19.26 -21.26 -4.74
C LYS A 81 -18.32 -20.93 -5.89
N THR A 82 -18.78 -21.08 -7.11
CA THR A 82 -18.04 -20.61 -8.28
C THR A 82 -17.78 -19.11 -8.20
N ILE A 83 -16.54 -18.71 -8.35
CA ILE A 83 -16.10 -17.31 -8.32
C ILE A 83 -15.28 -16.96 -9.56
N LYS A 84 -15.23 -15.67 -9.88
CA LYS A 84 -14.36 -15.12 -10.91
C LYS A 84 -13.16 -14.45 -10.24
N VAL A 85 -11.97 -14.75 -10.67
CA VAL A 85 -10.73 -14.22 -10.09
C VAL A 85 -9.88 -13.54 -11.16
N ALA A 86 -9.10 -12.55 -10.73
CA ALA A 86 -7.99 -11.96 -11.47
C ALA A 86 -6.68 -12.32 -10.79
N ILE A 87 -5.65 -12.64 -11.57
CA ILE A 87 -4.28 -12.84 -11.09
C ILE A 87 -3.49 -11.59 -11.47
N LEU A 88 -2.92 -10.93 -10.46
CA LEU A 88 -2.07 -9.76 -10.64
C LEU A 88 -0.60 -10.17 -10.64
N GLY A 89 0.18 -9.58 -11.56
CA GLY A 89 1.63 -9.75 -11.64
C GLY A 89 2.36 -8.85 -10.65
N ILE A 90 2.20 -9.14 -9.37
CA ILE A 90 2.91 -8.51 -8.25
C ILE A 90 2.75 -9.41 -7.02
N GLY A 91 3.82 -9.61 -6.27
CA GLY A 91 3.84 -10.45 -5.09
C GLY A 91 4.78 -9.95 -4.00
N TYR A 92 5.18 -10.85 -3.08
CA TYR A 92 6.04 -10.43 -1.97
C TYR A 92 7.49 -10.14 -2.41
N GLY A 93 7.93 -10.65 -3.56
CA GLY A 93 9.21 -10.29 -4.18
C GLY A 93 9.27 -8.84 -4.65
N ASP A 94 8.10 -8.22 -4.90
CA ASP A 94 7.94 -6.82 -5.29
C ASP A 94 7.58 -5.92 -4.09
N GLY A 95 7.72 -6.40 -2.86
CA GLY A 95 7.45 -5.63 -1.65
C GLY A 95 6.00 -5.70 -1.13
N ILE A 96 5.14 -6.57 -1.68
CA ILE A 96 3.79 -6.76 -1.15
C ILE A 96 3.82 -7.65 0.09
N PHE A 97 3.46 -7.13 1.24
CA PHE A 97 3.51 -7.86 2.49
C PHE A 97 2.62 -9.09 2.48
N ARG A 98 3.22 -10.25 2.73
CA ARG A 98 2.53 -11.54 2.71
C ARG A 98 1.42 -11.66 3.76
N ILE A 99 1.49 -10.86 4.83
CA ILE A 99 0.45 -10.76 5.86
C ILE A 99 -0.89 -10.26 5.29
N LEU A 100 -0.92 -9.60 4.13
CA LEU A 100 -2.12 -9.17 3.43
C LEU A 100 -2.89 -10.32 2.78
N SER A 101 -2.35 -11.54 2.78
CA SER A 101 -3.04 -12.76 2.29
C SER A 101 -4.40 -12.91 2.95
N ASN A 102 -5.44 -13.17 2.17
CA ASN A 102 -6.84 -13.35 2.60
C ASN A 102 -7.51 -12.14 3.25
N LYS A 103 -6.82 -10.98 3.44
CA LYS A 103 -7.42 -9.79 4.08
C LYS A 103 -7.23 -8.49 3.32
N GLY A 104 -6.10 -8.34 2.64
CA GLY A 104 -5.76 -7.12 1.90
C GLY A 104 -6.75 -6.81 0.77
N LYS A 105 -6.72 -5.58 0.29
CA LYS A 105 -7.60 -5.08 -0.78
C LYS A 105 -6.81 -4.43 -1.89
N VAL A 106 -7.32 -4.56 -3.11
CA VAL A 106 -6.90 -3.81 -4.29
C VAL A 106 -8.11 -3.10 -4.88
N TYR A 107 -7.88 -2.11 -5.72
CA TYR A 107 -8.95 -1.26 -6.22
C TYR A 107 -8.98 -1.25 -7.76
N PHE A 108 -10.18 -1.20 -8.30
CA PHE A 108 -10.44 -1.00 -9.72
C PHE A 108 -11.64 -0.04 -9.87
N LYS A 109 -11.40 1.10 -10.56
CA LYS A 109 -12.43 2.17 -10.72
C LYS A 109 -13.11 2.53 -9.38
N LYS A 110 -12.29 2.84 -8.36
CA LYS A 110 -12.71 3.19 -6.98
C LYS A 110 -13.42 2.07 -6.19
N LYS A 111 -13.60 0.88 -6.76
CA LYS A 111 -14.20 -0.25 -6.06
C LYS A 111 -13.13 -1.17 -5.52
N SER A 112 -13.26 -1.59 -4.25
CA SER A 112 -12.31 -2.50 -3.61
C SER A 112 -12.64 -3.97 -3.88
N PHE A 113 -11.59 -4.78 -4.03
CA PHE A 113 -11.64 -6.23 -4.23
C PHE A 113 -10.65 -6.91 -3.28
N ARG A 114 -11.06 -8.03 -2.70
CA ARG A 114 -10.26 -8.73 -1.69
C ARG A 114 -9.19 -9.62 -2.32
N ILE A 115 -8.01 -9.62 -1.72
CA ILE A 115 -6.97 -10.61 -1.96
C ILE A 115 -7.42 -11.93 -1.33
N ILE A 116 -7.36 -13.03 -2.09
CA ILE A 116 -7.74 -14.37 -1.63
C ILE A 116 -6.61 -15.36 -1.88
N GLY A 117 -6.41 -16.28 -0.94
CA GLY A 117 -5.26 -17.17 -0.91
C GLY A 117 -3.98 -16.49 -0.47
N ARG A 118 -2.90 -17.25 -0.40
CA ARG A 118 -1.56 -16.73 -0.07
C ARG A 118 -1.00 -15.92 -1.22
N ILE A 119 -0.42 -14.76 -0.92
CA ILE A 119 0.40 -13.99 -1.84
C ILE A 119 1.66 -14.80 -2.13
N SER A 120 1.97 -15.01 -3.42
CA SER A 120 3.19 -15.67 -3.87
C SER A 120 4.31 -14.66 -4.12
N MET A 121 5.47 -15.13 -4.57
CA MET A 121 6.63 -14.28 -4.85
C MET A 121 6.30 -13.19 -5.89
N ASP A 122 5.66 -13.58 -7.00
CA ASP A 122 5.49 -12.74 -8.18
C ASP A 122 4.01 -12.46 -8.51
N SER A 123 3.07 -12.97 -7.71
CA SER A 123 1.65 -12.81 -8.03
C SER A 123 0.71 -12.90 -6.82
N MET A 124 -0.49 -12.37 -6.98
CA MET A 124 -1.59 -12.53 -6.03
C MET A 124 -2.93 -12.69 -6.73
N THR A 125 -3.86 -13.37 -6.07
CA THR A 125 -5.21 -13.67 -6.60
C THR A 125 -6.25 -12.75 -5.96
N ILE A 126 -7.09 -12.17 -6.80
CA ILE A 126 -8.13 -11.19 -6.41
C ILE A 126 -9.51 -11.74 -6.76
N ASN A 127 -10.44 -11.69 -5.81
CA ASN A 127 -11.84 -12.05 -6.08
C ASN A 127 -12.57 -10.89 -6.76
N ILE A 128 -12.92 -11.06 -8.05
CA ILE A 128 -13.61 -10.06 -8.86
C ILE A 128 -15.05 -10.45 -9.19
N THR A 129 -15.62 -11.45 -8.51
CA THR A 129 -16.96 -12.00 -8.79
C THR A 129 -18.04 -10.92 -8.85
N ASN A 130 -18.00 -9.96 -7.93
CA ASN A 130 -19.01 -8.90 -7.83
C ASN A 130 -18.62 -7.61 -8.58
N CYS A 131 -17.68 -7.70 -9.54
CA CYS A 131 -17.33 -6.55 -10.36
C CYS A 131 -18.42 -6.30 -11.41
N LYS A 132 -19.04 -5.12 -11.35
CA LYS A 132 -20.03 -4.68 -12.36
C LYS A 132 -19.37 -4.16 -13.65
N HIS A 133 -18.10 -3.79 -13.60
CA HIS A 133 -17.37 -3.33 -14.76
C HIS A 133 -16.73 -4.51 -15.50
N LYS A 134 -16.64 -4.41 -16.81
CA LYS A 134 -15.83 -5.34 -17.58
C LYS A 134 -14.37 -5.14 -17.18
N ILE A 135 -13.73 -6.21 -16.71
CA ILE A 135 -12.30 -6.28 -16.40
C ILE A 135 -11.65 -7.19 -17.43
N CYS A 136 -10.57 -6.74 -18.05
CA CYS A 136 -9.81 -7.46 -19.07
C CYS A 136 -8.37 -7.74 -18.62
N VAL A 137 -7.78 -8.78 -19.17
CA VAL A 137 -6.34 -9.04 -19.07
C VAL A 137 -5.58 -7.86 -19.68
N GLY A 138 -4.48 -7.45 -19.05
CA GLY A 138 -3.70 -6.29 -19.45
C GLY A 138 -4.10 -4.98 -18.76
N GLU A 139 -5.28 -4.87 -18.17
CA GLU A 139 -5.66 -3.72 -17.34
C GLU A 139 -4.91 -3.74 -15.99
N TYR A 140 -4.95 -2.61 -15.27
CA TYR A 140 -4.27 -2.44 -14.00
C TYR A 140 -5.25 -2.30 -12.84
N MET A 141 -4.93 -2.94 -11.72
CA MET A 141 -5.58 -2.71 -10.43
C MET A 141 -4.64 -1.93 -9.50
N GLU A 142 -5.21 -1.06 -8.69
CA GLU A 142 -4.47 -0.18 -7.78
C GLU A 142 -4.32 -0.86 -6.41
N ILE A 143 -3.09 -0.88 -5.91
CA ILE A 143 -2.74 -1.42 -4.59
C ILE A 143 -2.60 -0.27 -3.60
N ILE A 144 -1.84 0.78 -4.00
CA ILE A 144 -1.73 2.02 -3.25
C ILE A 144 -2.42 3.11 -4.07
N ASN A 145 -3.37 3.79 -3.45
CA ASN A 145 -4.12 4.91 -4.02
C ASN A 145 -4.64 5.84 -2.91
N GLU A 146 -5.48 6.80 -3.26
CA GLU A 146 -6.06 7.75 -2.30
C GLU A 146 -6.98 7.10 -1.25
N ASP A 147 -7.68 6.02 -1.62
CA ASP A 147 -8.57 5.25 -0.73
C ASP A 147 -7.84 4.18 0.08
N ASN A 148 -6.63 3.83 -0.33
CA ASN A 148 -5.76 2.81 0.27
C ASN A 148 -4.32 3.32 0.33
N ASP A 149 -4.11 4.36 1.14
CA ASP A 149 -2.82 5.02 1.30
C ASP A 149 -1.83 4.15 2.11
N ILE A 150 -0.57 4.56 2.10
CA ILE A 150 0.53 3.84 2.77
C ILE A 150 0.31 3.65 4.27
N GLU A 151 -0.38 4.59 4.94
CA GLU A 151 -0.69 4.49 6.36
C GLU A 151 -1.73 3.40 6.65
N LYS A 152 -2.72 3.27 5.78
CA LYS A 152 -3.75 2.25 5.90
C LYS A 152 -3.16 0.85 5.68
N ILE A 153 -2.30 0.70 4.66
CA ILE A 153 -1.60 -0.55 4.40
C ILE A 153 -0.66 -0.90 5.55
N ALA A 154 0.11 0.07 6.06
CA ALA A 154 1.00 -0.12 7.20
C ALA A 154 0.25 -0.65 8.43
N LYS A 155 -0.92 -0.05 8.73
CA LYS A 155 -1.78 -0.53 9.81
C LYS A 155 -2.30 -1.96 9.58
N GLU A 156 -2.67 -2.32 8.34
CA GLU A 156 -3.10 -3.69 8.00
C GLU A 156 -1.95 -4.70 8.09
N CYS A 157 -0.70 -4.23 7.91
CA CYS A 157 0.52 -5.04 7.99
C CYS A 157 1.16 -5.05 9.38
N ASP A 158 0.61 -4.30 10.35
CA ASP A 158 1.18 -4.13 11.69
C ASP A 158 2.61 -3.54 11.64
N THR A 159 2.79 -2.51 10.81
CA THR A 159 4.06 -1.84 10.60
C THR A 159 3.88 -0.32 10.39
N ILE A 160 4.93 0.36 9.95
CA ILE A 160 4.97 1.79 9.68
C ILE A 160 5.00 2.10 8.18
N SER A 161 4.45 3.23 7.78
CA SER A 161 4.39 3.66 6.37
C SER A 161 5.76 3.78 5.68
N ARG A 162 6.83 4.02 6.43
CA ARG A 162 8.18 4.03 5.87
C ARG A 162 8.61 2.66 5.38
N GLU A 163 8.31 1.60 6.12
CA GLU A 163 8.63 0.23 5.72
C GLU A 163 7.86 -0.15 4.45
N ILE A 164 6.59 0.26 4.33
CA ILE A 164 5.83 0.07 3.09
C ILE A 164 6.53 0.72 1.90
N LEU A 165 7.03 1.96 2.05
CA LEU A 165 7.69 2.69 0.96
C LEU A 165 9.07 2.14 0.59
N THR A 166 9.78 1.56 1.53
CA THR A 166 11.13 1.03 1.29
C THR A 166 11.12 -0.41 0.80
N SER A 167 9.98 -1.09 0.87
CA SER A 167 9.81 -2.46 0.39
C SER A 167 9.38 -2.57 -1.07
N ILE A 168 8.85 -1.51 -1.66
CA ILE A 168 8.36 -1.43 -3.04
C ILE A 168 9.31 -0.72 -3.99
#